data_684694bb2da7a4900f91045779b260f2
#
_entry.id   684694bb2da7a4900f91045779b260f2
#
_cell.length_a   1.000
_cell.length_b   1.000
_cell.length_c   1.000
_cell.angle_alpha   90.00
_cell.angle_beta   90.00
_cell.angle_gamma   90.00
#
_symmetry.space_group_name_H-M   'P 1'
#
loop_
_entity.id
_entity.type
_entity.pdbx_description
1 polymer ?
#
loop_
_entity_poly.entity_id
_entity_poly.type
_entity_poly.pdbx_seq_one_letter_code
_entity_poly.pdbx_strand_id
1 'polypeptide(L)'
;MKESITYPLNAIQWECYEEFMQAPELTQHNVTLCMPFERSSAQRFQRAMQRMLDEQRYLHIHLTRQGDDIMICEDWQMPNNVHYYRMSDAEWEAAEPTFTKPFDIFNEACVHLSLVETDSKCYVVMENHHLFFDGISQRALWNAFEEALQGKPLYQQGDIAAEMTRQDS
;
A
#
# COMPACT_ATOMS: atom_id res chain seq x y z
N MET A 1 -19.09 7.69 11.92
CA MET A 1 -18.34 6.43 11.77
C MET A 1 -17.93 6.27 10.30
N LYS A 2 -16.67 5.99 10.05
CA LYS A 2 -16.18 5.78 8.69
C LYS A 2 -16.65 4.43 8.16
N GLU A 3 -17.21 4.41 6.97
CA GLU A 3 -17.76 3.19 6.37
C GLU A 3 -16.73 2.38 5.64
N SER A 4 -16.85 1.05 5.76
CA SER A 4 -16.13 0.08 4.95
C SER A 4 -16.99 -0.35 3.77
N ILE A 5 -16.35 -0.72 2.65
CA ILE A 5 -17.06 -1.24 1.49
C ILE A 5 -16.45 -2.58 1.05
N THR A 6 -17.28 -3.43 0.47
CA THR A 6 -16.83 -4.70 -0.13
C THR A 6 -17.33 -4.79 -1.57
N TYR A 7 -16.56 -5.44 -2.41
CA TYR A 7 -16.91 -5.69 -3.80
C TYR A 7 -16.20 -6.94 -4.33
N PRO A 8 -16.74 -7.58 -5.39
CA PRO A 8 -16.16 -8.81 -5.91
C PRO A 8 -14.83 -8.58 -6.66
N LEU A 9 -14.03 -9.63 -6.76
CA LEU A 9 -12.86 -9.65 -7.61
C LEU A 9 -13.29 -9.70 -9.08
N ASN A 10 -12.55 -8.99 -9.94
CA ASN A 10 -12.70 -9.15 -11.39
C ASN A 10 -11.90 -10.35 -11.89
N ALA A 11 -12.00 -10.67 -13.19
CA ALA A 11 -11.33 -11.84 -13.77
C ALA A 11 -9.80 -11.80 -13.62
N ILE A 12 -9.20 -10.63 -13.81
CA ILE A 12 -7.75 -10.46 -13.70
C ILE A 12 -7.30 -10.64 -12.24
N GLN A 13 -8.07 -10.12 -11.31
CA GLN A 13 -7.80 -10.26 -9.87
C GLN A 13 -7.93 -11.73 -9.44
N TRP A 14 -8.89 -12.46 -9.97
CA TRP A 14 -9.03 -13.89 -9.71
C TRP A 14 -7.81 -14.68 -10.19
N GLU A 15 -7.30 -14.38 -11.36
CA GLU A 15 -6.07 -15.01 -11.87
C GLU A 15 -4.89 -14.73 -10.95
N CYS A 16 -4.73 -13.48 -10.53
CA CYS A 16 -3.67 -13.08 -9.60
C CYS A 16 -3.81 -13.80 -8.25
N TYR A 17 -5.03 -13.90 -7.74
CA TYR A 17 -5.32 -14.60 -6.48
C TYR A 17 -4.95 -16.08 -6.57
N GLU A 18 -5.38 -16.76 -7.61
CA GLU A 18 -5.09 -18.18 -7.81
C GLU A 18 -3.59 -18.43 -7.94
N GLU A 19 -2.91 -17.57 -8.67
CA GLU A 19 -1.46 -17.66 -8.82
C GLU A 19 -0.73 -17.41 -7.50
N PHE A 20 -1.15 -16.38 -6.75
CA PHE A 20 -0.59 -16.08 -5.43
C PHE A 20 -0.78 -17.25 -4.45
N MET A 21 -1.96 -17.87 -4.44
CA MET A 21 -2.27 -18.95 -3.51
C MET A 21 -1.46 -20.22 -3.75
N GLN A 22 -0.82 -20.36 -4.91
CA GLN A 22 0.08 -21.48 -5.20
C GLN A 22 1.40 -21.35 -4.43
N ALA A 23 1.85 -20.12 -4.14
CA ALA A 23 3.10 -19.86 -3.43
C ALA A 23 2.99 -18.54 -2.65
N PRO A 24 2.15 -18.48 -1.59
CA PRO A 24 1.88 -17.23 -0.87
C PRO A 24 3.08 -16.71 -0.07
N GLU A 25 4.10 -17.52 0.12
CA GLU A 25 5.35 -17.14 0.78
C GLU A 25 6.29 -16.32 -0.12
N LEU A 26 6.03 -16.27 -1.42
CA LEU A 26 6.84 -15.52 -2.37
C LEU A 26 6.38 -14.06 -2.47
N THR A 27 7.32 -13.18 -2.81
CA THR A 27 7.06 -11.74 -2.96
C THR A 27 6.88 -11.31 -4.41
N GLN A 28 6.68 -12.26 -5.33
CA GLN A 28 6.59 -11.98 -6.76
C GLN A 28 5.40 -11.09 -7.15
N HIS A 29 4.35 -11.04 -6.32
CA HIS A 29 3.18 -10.19 -6.54
C HIS A 29 3.26 -8.86 -5.78
N ASN A 30 4.36 -8.62 -5.06
CA ASN A 30 4.56 -7.35 -4.37
C ASN A 30 5.11 -6.32 -5.35
N VAL A 31 4.58 -5.12 -5.27
CA VAL A 31 5.08 -3.97 -6.02
C VAL A 31 5.68 -3.01 -5.02
N THR A 32 6.95 -2.68 -5.18
CA THR A 32 7.68 -1.86 -4.23
C THR A 32 8.29 -0.66 -4.93
N LEU A 33 8.04 0.52 -4.37
CA LEU A 33 8.70 1.76 -4.77
C LEU A 33 9.55 2.22 -3.58
N CYS A 34 10.85 2.38 -3.81
CA CYS A 34 11.78 2.87 -2.79
C CYS A 34 12.51 4.10 -3.34
N MET A 35 12.32 5.25 -2.68
CA MET A 35 12.88 6.52 -3.15
C MET A 35 13.75 7.15 -2.07
N PRO A 36 15.01 7.53 -2.41
CA PRO A 36 15.90 8.22 -1.47
C PRO A 36 15.63 9.72 -1.43
N PHE A 37 15.77 10.30 -0.25
CA PHE A 37 15.63 11.73 -0.01
C PHE A 37 16.63 12.20 1.03
N GLU A 38 16.73 13.52 1.21
CA GLU A 38 17.54 14.10 2.27
C GLU A 38 16.96 13.76 3.64
N ARG A 39 17.83 13.43 4.58
CA ARG A 39 17.47 13.05 5.94
C ARG A 39 16.60 14.09 6.65
N SER A 40 16.84 15.37 6.39
CA SER A 40 16.08 16.47 6.98
C SER A 40 14.59 16.43 6.66
N SER A 41 14.19 15.72 5.63
CA SER A 41 12.78 15.57 5.20
C SER A 41 12.01 14.49 5.94
N ALA A 42 12.67 13.66 6.76
CA ALA A 42 12.08 12.47 7.35
C ALA A 42 10.78 12.73 8.13
N GLN A 43 10.80 13.72 9.04
CA GLN A 43 9.63 14.02 9.87
C GLN A 43 8.45 14.54 9.03
N ARG A 44 8.74 15.35 8.03
CA ARG A 44 7.73 15.88 7.11
C ARG A 44 7.09 14.74 6.30
N PHE A 45 7.91 13.80 5.84
CA PHE A 45 7.44 12.64 5.09
C PHE A 45 6.59 11.70 5.94
N GLN A 46 6.99 11.48 7.18
CA GLN A 46 6.21 10.65 8.10
C GLN A 46 4.82 11.22 8.33
N ARG A 47 4.72 12.53 8.52
CA ARG A 47 3.43 13.22 8.69
C ARG A 47 2.56 13.11 7.43
N ALA A 48 3.16 13.27 6.24
CA ALA A 48 2.44 13.17 4.98
C ALA A 48 1.87 11.76 4.78
N MET A 49 2.68 10.73 5.04
CA MET A 49 2.23 9.34 4.92
C MET A 49 1.15 8.99 5.95
N GLN A 50 1.28 9.49 7.18
CA GLN A 50 0.25 9.26 8.20
C GLN A 50 -1.07 9.91 7.78
N ARG A 51 -1.01 11.10 7.20
CA ARG A 51 -2.19 11.77 6.67
C ARG A 51 -2.87 10.96 5.56
N MET A 52 -2.09 10.34 4.67
CA MET A 52 -2.64 9.45 3.64
C MET A 52 -3.44 8.32 4.28
N LEU A 53 -2.87 7.66 5.28
CA LEU A 53 -3.51 6.54 5.98
C LEU A 53 -4.77 6.98 6.73
N ASP A 54 -4.78 8.19 7.27
CA ASP A 54 -5.91 8.69 8.03
C ASP A 54 -7.08 9.14 7.14
N GLU A 55 -6.80 9.53 5.91
CA GLU A 55 -7.80 10.14 5.03
C GLU A 55 -8.23 9.26 3.85
N GLN A 56 -7.54 8.14 3.59
CA GLN A 56 -7.82 7.32 2.40
C GLN A 56 -8.14 5.88 2.77
N ARG A 57 -9.42 5.51 2.60
CA ARG A 57 -9.93 4.18 2.93
C ARG A 57 -9.23 3.06 2.15
N TYR A 58 -8.90 3.28 0.88
CA TYR A 58 -8.30 2.25 0.05
C TYR A 58 -6.92 1.80 0.54
N LEU A 59 -6.27 2.56 1.41
CA LEU A 59 -5.00 2.15 2.02
C LEU A 59 -5.19 1.11 3.13
N HIS A 60 -6.44 0.78 3.47
CA HIS A 60 -6.80 -0.25 4.45
C HIS A 60 -7.42 -1.48 3.75
N ILE A 61 -7.02 -1.73 2.50
CA ILE A 61 -7.61 -2.75 1.65
C ILE A 61 -7.07 -4.15 1.98
N HIS A 62 -7.95 -5.13 1.98
CA HIS A 62 -7.60 -6.54 2.16
C HIS A 62 -8.66 -7.42 1.50
N LEU A 63 -8.42 -8.73 1.43
CA LEU A 63 -9.46 -9.68 1.06
C LEU A 63 -10.25 -10.12 2.29
N THR A 64 -11.51 -10.45 2.09
CA THR A 64 -12.37 -11.01 3.12
C THR A 64 -13.21 -12.15 2.54
N ARG A 65 -13.68 -13.04 3.40
CA ARG A 65 -14.56 -14.13 3.00
C ARG A 65 -16.00 -13.80 3.41
N GLN A 66 -16.92 -13.93 2.45
CA GLN A 66 -18.37 -13.81 2.70
C GLN A 66 -19.03 -15.13 2.23
N GLY A 67 -19.27 -16.05 3.19
CA GLY A 67 -19.67 -17.39 2.86
C GLY A 67 -18.58 -18.10 2.06
N ASP A 68 -18.89 -18.58 0.87
CA ASP A 68 -17.94 -19.21 -0.03
C ASP A 68 -17.24 -18.22 -0.97
N ASP A 69 -17.66 -16.96 -0.94
CA ASP A 69 -17.12 -15.93 -1.82
C ASP A 69 -15.92 -15.22 -1.22
N ILE A 70 -15.00 -14.83 -2.08
CA ILE A 70 -13.86 -13.97 -1.70
C ILE A 70 -14.15 -12.59 -2.26
N MET A 71 -14.09 -11.59 -1.40
CA MET A 71 -14.40 -10.21 -1.71
C MET A 71 -13.21 -9.30 -1.37
N ILE A 72 -13.10 -8.20 -2.08
CA ILE A 72 -12.19 -7.12 -1.69
C ILE A 72 -12.91 -6.25 -0.66
N CYS A 73 -12.21 -5.87 0.41
CA CYS A 73 -12.73 -4.98 1.45
C CYS A 73 -11.81 -3.79 1.63
N GLU A 74 -12.35 -2.58 1.49
CA GLU A 74 -11.67 -1.36 1.91
C GLU A 74 -12.21 -1.04 3.31
N ASP A 75 -11.40 -1.30 4.32
CA ASP A 75 -11.84 -1.44 5.70
C ASP A 75 -11.10 -0.50 6.65
N TRP A 76 -11.77 0.57 7.06
CA TRP A 76 -11.19 1.51 8.02
C TRP A 76 -10.79 0.84 9.35
N GLN A 77 -11.37 -0.30 9.68
CA GLN A 77 -11.04 -1.02 10.91
C GLN A 77 -9.79 -1.89 10.77
N MET A 78 -9.34 -2.13 9.52
CA MET A 78 -8.07 -2.82 9.31
C MET A 78 -6.92 -1.87 9.65
N PRO A 79 -6.12 -2.18 10.68
CA PRO A 79 -5.03 -1.28 11.09
C PRO A 79 -4.01 -1.09 9.98
N ASN A 80 -3.58 0.15 9.82
CA ASN A 80 -2.44 0.45 8.96
C ASN A 80 -1.80 1.75 9.46
N ASN A 81 -0.52 1.68 9.78
CA ASN A 81 0.25 2.82 10.29
C ASN A 81 1.55 2.94 9.50
N VAL A 82 2.16 4.11 9.53
CA VAL A 82 3.50 4.30 8.95
C VAL A 82 4.49 3.45 9.72
N HIS A 83 5.24 2.62 8.99
CA HIS A 83 6.32 1.82 9.57
C HIS A 83 7.59 2.67 9.57
N TYR A 84 8.13 2.96 10.74
CA TYR A 84 9.32 3.76 10.87
C TYR A 84 10.51 2.91 11.31
N TYR A 85 11.61 3.06 10.58
CA TYR A 85 12.86 2.35 10.85
C TYR A 85 14.00 3.34 10.97
N ARG A 86 14.88 3.12 11.94
CA ARG A 86 16.12 3.90 12.10
C ARG A 86 17.28 2.94 12.11
N MET A 87 18.24 3.12 11.20
CA MET A 87 19.40 2.25 11.08
C MET A 87 20.57 2.99 10.45
N SER A 88 21.76 2.37 10.47
CA SER A 88 22.91 2.93 9.78
C SER A 88 22.77 2.73 8.25
N ASP A 89 23.56 3.48 7.47
CA ASP A 89 23.60 3.30 6.03
C ASP A 89 23.98 1.87 5.65
N ALA A 90 24.96 1.28 6.34
CA ALA A 90 25.40 -0.09 6.09
C ALA A 90 24.31 -1.12 6.42
N GLU A 91 23.59 -0.92 7.51
CA GLU A 91 22.46 -1.79 7.88
C GLU A 91 21.34 -1.73 6.84
N TRP A 92 21.04 -0.56 6.32
CA TRP A 92 20.02 -0.43 5.27
C TRP A 92 20.48 -1.11 3.98
N GLU A 93 21.72 -0.90 3.56
CA GLU A 93 22.26 -1.55 2.38
C GLU A 93 22.13 -3.07 2.45
N ALA A 94 22.36 -3.64 3.63
CA ALA A 94 22.22 -5.07 3.84
C ALA A 94 20.74 -5.52 3.92
N ALA A 95 19.85 -4.67 4.46
CA ALA A 95 18.45 -5.02 4.68
C ALA A 95 17.57 -4.81 3.45
N GLU A 96 17.90 -3.86 2.58
CA GLU A 96 17.07 -3.46 1.43
C GLU A 96 16.64 -4.64 0.54
N PRO A 97 17.54 -5.59 0.16
CA PRO A 97 17.14 -6.69 -0.72
C PRO A 97 16.07 -7.62 -0.16
N THR A 98 15.95 -7.69 1.17
CA THR A 98 14.97 -8.54 1.84
C THR A 98 13.92 -7.74 2.62
N PHE A 99 13.83 -6.45 2.36
CA PHE A 99 12.90 -5.57 3.07
C PHE A 99 11.45 -5.94 2.78
N THR A 100 11.13 -6.24 1.51
CA THR A 100 9.81 -6.66 1.08
C THR A 100 9.50 -8.06 1.63
N LYS A 101 8.35 -8.19 2.29
CA LYS A 101 7.86 -9.44 2.85
C LYS A 101 6.54 -9.84 2.18
N PRO A 102 6.18 -11.13 2.16
CA PRO A 102 4.86 -11.53 1.67
C PRO A 102 3.74 -10.86 2.45
N PHE A 103 2.67 -10.49 1.75
CA PHE A 103 1.46 -9.97 2.38
C PHE A 103 0.56 -11.11 2.84
N ASP A 104 -0.03 -10.95 4.04
CA ASP A 104 -1.18 -11.76 4.45
C ASP A 104 -2.44 -11.06 3.95
N ILE A 105 -2.88 -11.43 2.75
CA ILE A 105 -3.91 -10.69 2.01
C ILE A 105 -5.29 -10.68 2.67
N PHE A 106 -5.53 -11.53 3.66
CA PHE A 106 -6.79 -11.56 4.42
C PHE A 106 -6.72 -10.84 5.76
N ASN A 107 -5.54 -10.75 6.37
CA ASN A 107 -5.42 -10.34 7.76
C ASN A 107 -4.61 -9.07 7.99
N GLU A 108 -4.15 -8.43 6.93
CA GLU A 108 -3.46 -7.13 7.03
C GLU A 108 -3.84 -6.22 5.88
N ALA A 109 -3.64 -4.92 6.08
CA ALA A 109 -3.79 -3.96 4.99
C ALA A 109 -2.71 -4.22 3.94
N CYS A 110 -3.10 -4.31 2.68
CA CYS A 110 -2.21 -4.74 1.61
C CYS A 110 -1.52 -3.57 0.91
N VAL A 111 -1.33 -2.48 1.62
CA VAL A 111 -0.50 -1.34 1.27
C VAL A 111 0.35 -1.00 2.50
N HIS A 112 1.65 -0.99 2.36
CA HIS A 112 2.55 -0.59 3.44
C HIS A 112 3.28 0.70 3.05
N LEU A 113 3.24 1.68 3.95
CA LEU A 113 4.00 2.93 3.84
C LEU A 113 5.08 2.90 4.92
N SER A 114 6.33 2.95 4.50
CA SER A 114 7.47 2.86 5.41
C SER A 114 8.42 4.04 5.20
N LEU A 115 9.01 4.48 6.29
CA LEU A 115 10.07 5.47 6.27
C LEU A 115 11.30 4.88 6.93
N VAL A 116 12.38 4.79 6.17
CA VAL A 116 13.67 4.31 6.68
C VAL A 116 14.60 5.51 6.80
N GLU A 117 14.99 5.84 8.02
CA GLU A 117 15.93 6.91 8.26
C GLU A 117 17.30 6.32 8.54
N THR A 118 18.30 6.71 7.73
CA THR A 118 19.68 6.27 7.92
C THR A 118 20.54 7.47 8.40
N ASP A 119 21.84 7.26 8.53
CA ASP A 119 22.73 8.33 8.95
C ASP A 119 22.83 9.45 7.91
N SER A 120 22.70 9.13 6.62
CA SER A 120 22.88 10.12 5.55
C SER A 120 21.59 10.48 4.80
N LYS A 121 20.57 9.62 4.82
CA LYS A 121 19.37 9.77 3.99
C LYS A 121 18.11 9.32 4.71
N CYS A 122 16.97 9.56 4.09
CA CYS A 122 15.75 8.85 4.40
C CYS A 122 15.17 8.25 3.13
N TYR A 123 14.51 7.11 3.27
CA TYR A 123 13.90 6.39 2.15
C TYR A 123 12.42 6.26 2.39
N VAL A 124 11.63 6.66 1.38
CA VAL A 124 10.20 6.41 1.36
C VAL A 124 9.99 5.10 0.63
N VAL A 125 9.38 4.13 1.31
CA VAL A 125 9.09 2.82 0.73
C VAL A 125 7.59 2.62 0.71
N MET A 126 7.04 2.49 -0.48
CA MET A 126 5.61 2.21 -0.69
C MET A 126 5.49 0.83 -1.29
N GLU A 127 4.77 -0.05 -0.62
CA GLU A 127 4.58 -1.42 -1.05
C GLU A 127 3.10 -1.74 -1.13
N ASN A 128 2.71 -2.45 -2.17
CA ASN A 128 1.34 -2.93 -2.32
C ASN A 128 1.34 -4.30 -3.00
N HIS A 129 0.28 -5.06 -2.78
CA HIS A 129 0.09 -6.33 -3.46
C HIS A 129 -0.57 -6.07 -4.82
N HIS A 130 -0.02 -6.67 -5.87
CA HIS A 130 -0.46 -6.47 -7.26
C HIS A 130 -1.94 -6.81 -7.49
N LEU A 131 -2.53 -7.67 -6.66
CA LEU A 131 -3.94 -8.02 -6.75
C LEU A 131 -4.85 -6.78 -6.62
N PHE A 132 -4.47 -5.81 -5.79
CA PHE A 132 -5.28 -4.63 -5.49
C PHE A 132 -4.94 -3.43 -6.35
N PHE A 133 -3.71 -3.37 -6.85
CA PHE A 133 -3.20 -2.19 -7.52
C PHE A 133 -2.47 -2.55 -8.81
N ASP A 134 -2.74 -1.79 -9.86
CA ASP A 134 -1.96 -1.79 -11.11
C ASP A 134 -0.97 -0.62 -11.12
N GLY A 135 -0.28 -0.42 -12.25
CA GLY A 135 0.68 0.66 -12.40
C GLY A 135 0.07 2.06 -12.27
N ILE A 136 -1.22 2.20 -12.57
CA ILE A 136 -1.95 3.48 -12.44
C ILE A 136 -2.15 3.79 -10.95
N SER A 137 -2.51 2.78 -10.16
CA SER A 137 -2.73 2.92 -8.72
C SER A 137 -1.46 3.29 -7.97
N GLN A 138 -0.28 2.82 -8.42
CA GLN A 138 1.00 3.26 -7.85
C GLN A 138 1.25 4.74 -8.10
N ARG A 139 0.94 5.22 -9.28
CA ARG A 139 1.02 6.66 -9.58
C ARG A 139 0.08 7.45 -8.67
N ALA A 140 -1.12 6.93 -8.44
CA ALA A 140 -2.08 7.56 -7.55
C ALA A 140 -1.55 7.65 -6.10
N LEU A 141 -0.89 6.60 -5.61
CA LEU A 141 -0.24 6.61 -4.30
C LEU A 141 0.84 7.69 -4.22
N TRP A 142 1.68 7.79 -5.22
CA TRP A 142 2.73 8.80 -5.25
C TRP A 142 2.15 10.21 -5.32
N ASN A 143 1.14 10.42 -6.16
CA ASN A 143 0.46 11.71 -6.27
C ASN A 143 -0.18 12.12 -4.94
N ALA A 144 -0.81 11.20 -4.24
CA ALA A 144 -1.38 11.45 -2.92
C ALA A 144 -0.30 11.87 -1.90
N PHE A 145 0.85 11.22 -1.94
CA PHE A 145 2.00 11.57 -1.12
C PHE A 145 2.47 13.00 -1.41
N GLU A 146 2.64 13.35 -2.68
CA GLU A 146 3.05 14.70 -3.07
C GLU A 146 2.01 15.76 -2.65
N GLU A 147 0.73 15.48 -2.83
CA GLU A 147 -0.35 16.37 -2.39
C GLU A 147 -0.33 16.56 -0.88
N ALA A 148 -0.13 15.47 -0.12
CA ALA A 148 -0.01 15.54 1.34
C ALA A 148 1.19 16.38 1.77
N LEU A 149 2.32 16.24 1.08
CA LEU A 149 3.51 17.04 1.34
C LEU A 149 3.27 18.54 1.12
N GLN A 150 2.43 18.88 0.14
CA GLN A 150 2.11 20.27 -0.19
C GLN A 150 0.97 20.84 0.66
N GLY A 151 0.40 20.05 1.56
CA GLY A 151 -0.74 20.45 2.38
C GLY A 151 -2.03 20.59 1.61
N LYS A 152 -2.12 19.98 0.43
CA LYS A 152 -3.32 20.02 -0.41
C LYS A 152 -4.36 19.00 0.09
N PRO A 153 -5.66 19.22 -0.22
CA PRO A 153 -6.66 18.18 -0.01
C PRO A 153 -6.29 16.92 -0.79
N LEU A 154 -6.40 15.77 -0.14
CA LEU A 154 -6.16 14.50 -0.83
C LEU A 154 -7.37 14.16 -1.68
N TYR A 155 -7.09 13.79 -2.93
CA TYR A 155 -8.12 13.26 -3.81
C TYR A 155 -8.75 12.06 -3.12
N GLN A 156 -10.03 12.20 -2.78
CA GLN A 156 -10.81 11.06 -2.31
C GLN A 156 -11.04 10.22 -3.55
N GLN A 157 -10.24 9.20 -3.72
CA GLN A 157 -10.58 8.22 -4.72
C GLN A 157 -11.90 7.61 -4.28
N GLY A 158 -12.97 8.22 -4.74
CA GLY A 158 -14.29 7.69 -4.59
C GLY A 158 -14.30 6.28 -5.02
N ASP A 159 -13.22 5.85 -5.79
CA ASP A 159 -13.47 4.63 -6.29
C ASP A 159 -12.40 3.95 -7.09
N ILE A 160 -11.46 3.32 -6.39
CA ILE A 160 -10.71 2.20 -6.94
C ILE A 160 -11.70 1.19 -7.52
N ALA A 161 -12.81 0.94 -6.81
CA ALA A 161 -13.89 0.06 -7.29
C ALA A 161 -14.47 0.53 -8.63
N ALA A 162 -14.75 1.82 -8.78
CA ALA A 162 -15.28 2.35 -10.05
C ALA A 162 -14.23 2.34 -11.16
N GLU A 163 -12.97 2.56 -10.82
CA GLU A 163 -11.87 2.50 -11.78
C GLU A 163 -11.59 1.08 -12.24
N MET A 164 -11.63 0.11 -11.33
CA MET A 164 -11.50 -1.30 -11.65
C MET A 164 -12.67 -1.81 -12.52
N THR A 165 -13.89 -1.34 -12.25
CA THR A 165 -15.06 -1.69 -13.05
C THR A 165 -14.98 -1.13 -14.47
N ARG A 166 -14.33 0.03 -14.65
CA ARG A 166 -14.11 0.61 -15.99
C ARG A 166 -13.09 -0.17 -16.81
N GLN A 167 -12.15 -0.86 -16.17
CA GLN A 167 -11.16 -1.68 -16.87
C GLN A 167 -11.75 -3.00 -17.37
N ASP A 168 -12.87 -3.45 -16.81
CA ASP A 168 -13.59 -4.65 -17.22
C ASP A 168 -14.60 -4.42 -18.37
N SER A 169 -14.83 -3.19 -18.73
CA SER A 169 -15.69 -2.81 -19.83
C SER A 169 -14.84 -2.35 -21.04
#